data_71971a3bfdb4b4d135b2027d6b46f8b1
#
_entry.id   71971a3bfdb4b4d135b2027d6b46f8b1
#
_cell.length_a   1.000
_cell.length_b   1.000
_cell.length_c   1.000
_cell.angle_alpha   90.00
_cell.angle_beta   90.00
_cell.angle_gamma   90.00
#
_symmetry.space_group_name_H-M   'P 1'
#
loop_
_entity.id
_entity.type
_entity.pdbx_description
1 polymer ?
#
loop_
_entity_poly.entity_id
_entity_poly.type
_entity_poly.pdbx_seq_one_letter_code
_entity_poly.pdbx_strand_id
1 'polypeptide(L)'
;VGDNVGDVAGMGSDIFESYCGSMIASIAIAYTLGNEDMMMLPLVLASTGLVASIIGIFIVKLQSSKAPASALRSGTFLAPVIFVAMAYFIINSFDGVGLNVWWCVIAGAVGGVLIGLITEYYTGGSPVKKIAESGETGSATVMISGLSVGMQSVVIPLIILAAIILASISGFGQEGPYK
;
A
#
# COMPACT_ATOMS: atom_id res chain seq x y z
N VAL A 1 -16.00 16.52 15.24
CA VAL A 1 -15.89 15.21 15.93
C VAL A 1 -16.49 14.11 15.06
N GLY A 2 -17.68 14.32 14.48
CA GLY A 2 -18.32 13.33 13.60
C GLY A 2 -17.55 13.01 12.34
N ASP A 3 -16.94 13.99 11.69
CA ASP A 3 -16.05 13.82 10.53
C ASP A 3 -14.86 12.91 10.85
N ASN A 4 -14.18 13.15 11.99
CA ASN A 4 -13.06 12.30 12.39
C ASN A 4 -13.47 10.85 12.62
N VAL A 5 -14.67 10.60 13.16
CA VAL A 5 -15.18 9.24 13.32
C VAL A 5 -15.55 8.64 11.97
N GLY A 6 -16.21 9.38 11.09
CA GLY A 6 -16.58 8.94 9.75
C GLY A 6 -15.38 8.65 8.88
N ASP A 7 -14.42 9.55 8.81
CA ASP A 7 -13.24 9.42 7.97
C ASP A 7 -12.25 8.39 8.51
N VAL A 8 -12.00 8.35 9.81
CA VAL A 8 -11.04 7.39 10.38
C VAL A 8 -11.64 6.00 10.52
N ALA A 9 -12.83 5.87 11.12
CA ALA A 9 -13.45 4.56 11.32
C ALA A 9 -14.06 4.00 10.00
N GLY A 10 -14.70 4.85 9.18
CA GLY A 10 -15.28 4.46 7.89
C GLY A 10 -14.21 4.00 6.92
N MET A 11 -13.17 4.81 6.68
CA MET A 11 -12.05 4.42 5.80
C MET A 11 -11.26 3.24 6.36
N GLY A 12 -11.17 3.10 7.68
CA GLY A 12 -10.56 1.93 8.31
C GLY A 12 -11.28 0.63 7.96
N SER A 13 -12.60 0.63 7.90
CA SER A 13 -13.39 -0.54 7.49
C SER A 13 -13.21 -0.87 6.00
N ASP A 14 -13.15 0.13 5.12
CA ASP A 14 -12.91 -0.06 3.69
C ASP A 14 -11.53 -0.64 3.42
N ILE A 15 -10.50 -0.17 4.13
CA ILE A 15 -9.14 -0.72 4.05
C ILE A 15 -9.12 -2.17 4.55
N PHE A 16 -9.82 -2.47 5.63
CA PHE A 16 -9.92 -3.83 6.17
C PHE A 16 -10.58 -4.79 5.17
N GLU A 17 -11.67 -4.38 4.53
CA GLU A 17 -12.34 -5.16 3.48
C GLU A 17 -11.40 -5.45 2.31
N SER A 18 -10.71 -4.44 1.79
CA SER A 18 -9.74 -4.58 0.71
C SER A 18 -8.56 -5.48 1.09
N TYR A 19 -8.11 -5.39 2.33
CA TYR A 19 -7.04 -6.23 2.88
C TYR A 19 -7.46 -7.70 2.97
N CYS A 20 -8.65 -7.97 3.48
CA CYS A 20 -9.22 -9.32 3.51
C CYS A 20 -9.43 -9.87 2.09
N GLY A 21 -9.94 -9.06 1.17
CA GLY A 21 -10.14 -9.43 -0.23
C GLY A 21 -8.82 -9.84 -0.92
N SER A 22 -7.75 -9.11 -0.68
CA SER A 22 -6.43 -9.43 -1.25
C SER A 22 -5.83 -10.71 -0.66
N MET A 23 -6.04 -10.97 0.64
CA MET A 23 -5.64 -12.24 1.26
C MET A 23 -6.41 -13.43 0.68
N ILE A 24 -7.73 -13.31 0.55
CA ILE A 24 -8.59 -14.35 -0.03
C ILE A 24 -8.17 -14.64 -1.47
N ALA A 25 -7.92 -13.61 -2.27
CA ALA A 25 -7.46 -13.77 -3.65
C ALA A 25 -6.10 -14.50 -3.72
N SER A 26 -5.15 -14.16 -2.86
CA SER A 26 -3.84 -14.81 -2.79
C SER A 26 -3.94 -16.26 -2.38
N ILE A 27 -4.79 -16.60 -1.39
CA ILE A 27 -5.05 -17.97 -0.95
C ILE A 27 -5.74 -18.77 -2.06
N ALA A 28 -6.71 -18.18 -2.77
CA ALA A 28 -7.40 -18.85 -3.86
C ALA A 28 -6.44 -19.19 -5.01
N ILE A 29 -5.51 -18.31 -5.35
CA ILE A 29 -4.47 -18.59 -6.33
C ILE A 29 -3.56 -19.73 -5.84
N ALA A 30 -3.08 -19.67 -4.60
CA ALA A 30 -2.25 -20.71 -4.01
C ALA A 30 -2.95 -22.08 -3.97
N TYR A 31 -4.25 -22.11 -3.71
CA TYR A 31 -5.06 -23.32 -3.75
C TYR A 31 -5.08 -23.95 -5.15
N THR A 32 -5.22 -23.15 -6.20
CA THR A 32 -5.19 -23.68 -7.60
C THR A 32 -3.83 -24.26 -7.98
N LEU A 33 -2.76 -23.86 -7.32
CA LEU A 33 -1.41 -24.38 -7.50
C LEU A 33 -1.14 -25.67 -6.70
N GLY A 34 -2.05 -26.04 -5.79
CA GLY A 34 -1.94 -27.26 -5.00
C GLY A 34 -0.84 -27.28 -3.94
N ASN A 35 -0.37 -26.11 -3.50
CA ASN A 35 0.68 -25.98 -2.50
C ASN A 35 0.13 -25.43 -1.19
N GLU A 36 0.10 -26.26 -0.14
CA GLU A 36 -0.44 -25.89 1.17
C GLU A 36 0.39 -24.80 1.85
N ASP A 37 1.71 -24.82 1.72
CA ASP A 37 2.60 -23.80 2.31
C ASP A 37 2.32 -22.41 1.72
N MET A 38 2.06 -22.33 0.42
CA MET A 38 1.68 -21.09 -0.24
C MET A 38 0.30 -20.59 0.16
N MET A 39 -0.61 -21.44 0.58
CA MET A 39 -1.90 -21.01 1.12
C MET A 39 -1.77 -20.37 2.50
N MET A 40 -0.82 -20.81 3.31
CA MET A 40 -0.56 -20.27 4.64
C MET A 40 0.22 -18.95 4.58
N LEU A 41 1.04 -18.76 3.55
CA LEU A 41 1.95 -17.61 3.42
C LEU A 41 1.26 -16.25 3.49
N PRO A 42 0.12 -15.98 2.78
CA PRO A 42 -0.58 -14.70 2.88
C PRO A 42 -1.04 -14.37 4.30
N LEU A 43 -1.50 -15.37 5.05
CA LEU A 43 -1.96 -15.18 6.44
C LEU A 43 -0.79 -14.85 7.38
N VAL A 44 0.34 -15.54 7.20
CA VAL A 44 1.54 -15.29 8.01
C VAL A 44 2.14 -13.92 7.66
N LEU A 45 2.19 -13.54 6.39
CA LEU A 45 2.62 -12.20 5.98
C LEU A 45 1.67 -11.11 6.49
N ALA A 46 0.35 -11.37 6.48
CA ALA A 46 -0.63 -10.45 7.02
C ALA A 46 -0.44 -10.22 8.53
N SER A 47 -0.24 -11.28 9.30
CA SER A 47 0.03 -11.18 10.75
C SER A 47 1.35 -10.44 11.02
N THR A 48 2.36 -10.65 10.20
CA THR A 48 3.64 -9.92 10.26
C THR A 48 3.46 -8.44 9.96
N GLY A 49 2.65 -8.12 8.95
CA GLY A 49 2.28 -6.75 8.61
C GLY A 49 1.59 -6.04 9.77
N LEU A 50 0.71 -6.75 10.49
CA LEU A 50 0.08 -6.22 11.70
C LEU A 50 1.10 -5.86 12.78
N VAL A 51 2.06 -6.75 13.05
CA VAL A 51 3.15 -6.48 14.01
C VAL A 51 4.00 -5.28 13.57
N ALA A 52 4.38 -5.22 12.29
CA ALA A 52 5.13 -4.08 11.74
C ALA A 52 4.34 -2.76 11.87
N SER A 53 3.03 -2.79 11.65
CA SER A 53 2.13 -1.63 11.80
C SER A 53 2.05 -1.16 13.26
N ILE A 54 1.96 -2.07 14.21
CA ILE A 54 1.97 -1.74 15.65
C ILE A 54 3.29 -1.04 16.02
N ILE A 55 4.42 -1.56 15.55
CA ILE A 55 5.73 -0.93 15.76
C ILE A 55 5.74 0.47 15.13
N GLY A 56 5.22 0.61 13.90
CA GLY A 56 5.07 1.90 13.21
C GLY A 56 4.27 2.92 14.04
N ILE A 57 3.15 2.51 14.62
CA ILE A 57 2.33 3.36 15.50
C ILE A 57 3.11 3.82 16.73
N PHE A 58 3.86 2.94 17.37
CA PHE A 58 4.72 3.31 18.50
C PHE A 58 5.78 4.33 18.11
N ILE A 59 6.40 4.21 16.93
CA ILE A 59 7.40 5.15 16.42
C ILE A 59 6.76 6.52 16.17
N VAL A 60 5.58 6.57 15.54
CA VAL A 60 4.84 7.83 15.34
C VAL A 60 4.50 8.47 16.69
N LYS A 61 4.06 7.69 17.66
CA LYS A 61 3.76 8.18 19.02
C LYS A 61 4.99 8.77 19.72
N LEU A 62 6.16 8.16 19.56
CA LEU A 62 7.42 8.69 20.11
C LEU A 62 7.85 9.99 19.44
N GLN A 63 7.41 10.25 18.21
CA GLN A 63 7.69 11.47 17.46
C GLN A 63 6.57 12.52 17.55
N SER A 64 5.64 12.39 18.50
CA SER A 64 4.49 13.30 18.66
C SER A 64 4.87 14.78 18.93
N SER A 65 6.12 15.05 19.32
CA SER A 65 6.65 16.42 19.48
C SER A 65 7.03 17.10 18.16
N LYS A 66 7.07 16.35 17.04
CA LYS A 66 7.33 16.89 15.69
C LYS A 66 6.03 17.33 15.02
N ALA A 67 6.13 18.04 13.89
CA ALA A 67 4.98 18.37 13.06
C ALA A 67 4.21 17.07 12.68
N PRO A 68 2.87 17.02 12.81
CA PRO A 68 2.08 15.80 12.62
C PRO A 68 2.33 15.11 11.26
N ALA A 69 2.46 15.89 10.18
CA ALA A 69 2.73 15.37 8.85
C ALA A 69 4.08 14.65 8.75
N SER A 70 5.13 15.16 9.41
CA SER A 70 6.45 14.53 9.39
C SER A 70 6.51 13.28 10.26
N ALA A 71 5.78 13.25 11.37
CA ALA A 71 5.66 12.07 12.22
C ALA A 71 4.94 10.93 11.50
N LEU A 72 3.81 11.22 10.84
CA LEU A 72 3.06 10.25 10.03
C LEU A 72 3.91 9.72 8.87
N ARG A 73 4.60 10.60 8.15
CA ARG A 73 5.48 10.20 7.05
C ARG A 73 6.59 9.25 7.51
N SER A 74 7.18 9.48 8.69
CA SER A 74 8.20 8.58 9.23
C SER A 74 7.64 7.17 9.51
N GLY A 75 6.42 7.06 10.01
CA GLY A 75 5.73 5.77 10.20
C GLY A 75 5.45 5.06 8.88
N THR A 76 4.98 5.81 7.88
CA THR A 76 4.68 5.29 6.54
C THR A 76 5.91 4.72 5.82
N PHE A 77 7.10 5.28 6.05
CA PHE A 77 8.34 4.74 5.49
C PHE A 77 8.92 3.59 6.30
N LEU A 78 8.84 3.67 7.61
CA LEU A 78 9.54 2.72 8.47
C LEU A 78 8.79 1.39 8.62
N ALA A 79 7.46 1.41 8.66
CA ALA A 79 6.65 0.20 8.77
C ALA A 79 6.86 -0.78 7.59
N PRO A 80 6.86 -0.34 6.30
CA PRO A 80 7.19 -1.23 5.18
C PRO A 80 8.60 -1.78 5.22
N VAL A 81 9.59 -1.00 5.69
CA VAL A 81 10.97 -1.49 5.81
C VAL A 81 11.06 -2.61 6.85
N ILE A 82 10.43 -2.43 8.01
CA ILE A 82 10.35 -3.47 9.06
C ILE A 82 9.61 -4.68 8.53
N PHE A 83 8.49 -4.49 7.84
CA PHE A 83 7.71 -5.57 7.24
C PHE A 83 8.54 -6.39 6.25
N VAL A 84 9.24 -5.75 5.30
CA VAL A 84 10.07 -6.43 4.29
C VAL A 84 11.20 -7.22 4.96
N ALA A 85 11.83 -6.66 6.00
CA ALA A 85 12.87 -7.36 6.77
C ALA A 85 12.31 -8.61 7.47
N MET A 86 11.15 -8.49 8.13
CA MET A 86 10.50 -9.63 8.78
C MET A 86 10.02 -10.67 7.77
N ALA A 87 9.48 -10.23 6.64
CA ALA A 87 9.03 -11.11 5.56
C ALA A 87 10.17 -11.98 4.99
N TYR A 88 11.39 -11.46 4.94
CA TYR A 88 12.56 -12.24 4.54
C TYR A 88 12.78 -13.47 5.42
N PHE A 89 12.77 -13.28 6.74
CA PHE A 89 12.95 -14.39 7.69
C PHE A 89 11.81 -15.42 7.60
N ILE A 90 10.59 -14.94 7.41
CA ILE A 90 9.42 -15.80 7.30
C ILE A 90 9.47 -16.63 6.03
N ILE A 91 9.67 -15.99 4.87
CA ILE A 91 9.72 -16.68 3.58
C ILE A 91 10.84 -17.73 3.58
N ASN A 92 11.99 -17.40 4.16
CA ASN A 92 13.10 -18.35 4.26
C ASN A 92 12.85 -19.52 5.24
N SER A 93 11.82 -19.44 6.07
CA SER A 93 11.41 -20.52 6.99
C SER A 93 10.41 -21.50 6.35
N PHE A 94 9.89 -21.20 5.15
CA PHE A 94 9.00 -22.09 4.40
C PHE A 94 9.79 -22.89 3.36
N ASP A 95 9.85 -24.20 3.50
CA ASP A 95 10.66 -25.09 2.64
C ASP A 95 10.16 -25.20 1.18
N GLY A 96 8.96 -24.69 0.88
CA GLY A 96 8.34 -24.75 -0.46
C GLY A 96 8.28 -23.40 -1.19
N VAL A 97 8.83 -22.34 -0.63
CA VAL A 97 8.68 -20.97 -1.15
C VAL A 97 10.02 -20.40 -1.60
N GLY A 98 10.15 -20.13 -2.90
CA GLY A 98 11.37 -19.54 -3.45
C GLY A 98 11.59 -18.08 -3.01
N LEU A 99 12.86 -17.68 -2.96
CA LEU A 99 13.25 -16.29 -2.62
C LEU A 99 12.64 -15.24 -3.58
N ASN A 100 12.17 -15.67 -4.75
CA ASN A 100 11.49 -14.83 -5.74
C ASN A 100 10.22 -14.18 -5.17
N VAL A 101 9.51 -14.87 -4.25
CA VAL A 101 8.34 -14.33 -3.56
C VAL A 101 8.71 -13.11 -2.70
N TRP A 102 9.89 -13.11 -2.08
CA TRP A 102 10.36 -11.97 -1.32
C TRP A 102 10.60 -10.73 -2.21
N TRP A 103 11.11 -10.92 -3.42
CA TRP A 103 11.24 -9.83 -4.39
C TRP A 103 9.88 -9.25 -4.80
N CYS A 104 8.85 -10.11 -4.93
CA CYS A 104 7.47 -9.64 -5.17
C CYS A 104 6.95 -8.81 -3.98
N VAL A 105 7.24 -9.23 -2.74
CA VAL A 105 6.87 -8.47 -1.54
C VAL A 105 7.56 -7.11 -1.51
N ILE A 106 8.86 -7.04 -1.87
CA ILE A 106 9.59 -5.77 -2.00
C ILE A 106 8.94 -4.89 -3.07
N ALA A 107 8.68 -5.43 -4.24
CA ALA A 107 8.06 -4.67 -5.34
C ALA A 107 6.70 -4.10 -4.91
N GLY A 108 5.88 -4.88 -4.22
CA GLY A 108 4.61 -4.44 -3.65
C GLY A 108 4.77 -3.35 -2.58
N ALA A 109 5.71 -3.53 -1.65
CA ALA A 109 5.97 -2.55 -0.59
C ALA A 109 6.49 -1.21 -1.15
N VAL A 110 7.46 -1.26 -2.06
CA VAL A 110 8.00 -0.06 -2.73
C VAL A 110 6.94 0.63 -3.56
N GLY A 111 6.16 -0.14 -4.34
CA GLY A 111 5.08 0.42 -5.14
C GLY A 111 3.99 1.05 -4.28
N GLY A 112 3.61 0.43 -3.17
CA GLY A 112 2.65 0.99 -2.22
C GLY A 112 3.11 2.32 -1.62
N VAL A 113 4.39 2.42 -1.23
CA VAL A 113 4.98 3.68 -0.74
C VAL A 113 4.98 4.74 -1.84
N LEU A 114 5.37 4.40 -3.07
CA LEU A 114 5.37 5.34 -4.19
C LEU A 114 3.96 5.85 -4.51
N ILE A 115 2.96 4.96 -4.55
CA ILE A 115 1.56 5.33 -4.75
C ILE A 115 1.10 6.27 -3.63
N GLY A 116 1.45 5.96 -2.36
CA GLY A 116 1.14 6.80 -1.22
C GLY A 116 1.72 8.22 -1.33
N LEU A 117 2.98 8.35 -1.73
CA LEU A 117 3.63 9.65 -1.94
C LEU A 117 2.99 10.46 -3.07
N ILE A 118 2.62 9.79 -4.17
CA ILE A 118 1.95 10.44 -5.29
C ILE A 118 0.56 10.92 -4.86
N THR A 119 -0.17 10.09 -4.13
CA THR A 119 -1.48 10.46 -3.58
C THR A 119 -1.35 11.65 -2.63
N GLU A 120 -0.37 11.65 -1.72
CA GLU A 120 -0.08 12.78 -0.83
C GLU A 120 0.21 14.07 -1.62
N TYR A 121 0.97 13.99 -2.71
CA TYR A 121 1.24 15.14 -3.57
C TYR A 121 -0.04 15.71 -4.20
N TYR A 122 -0.94 14.86 -4.68
CA TYR A 122 -2.19 15.30 -5.29
C TYR A 122 -3.22 15.80 -4.29
N THR A 123 -3.20 15.31 -3.05
CA THR A 123 -4.17 15.68 -1.99
C THR A 123 -3.71 16.84 -1.11
N GLY A 124 -2.40 17.05 -0.93
CA GLY A 124 -1.86 18.09 -0.06
C GLY A 124 -0.91 19.07 -0.76
N GLY A 125 -0.57 18.83 -2.03
CA GLY A 125 0.44 19.58 -2.75
C GLY A 125 -0.08 20.69 -3.65
N SER A 126 0.71 21.02 -4.67
CA SER A 126 0.43 22.07 -5.66
C SER A 126 -0.89 21.88 -6.43
N PRO A 127 -1.34 20.65 -6.78
CA PRO A 127 -2.60 20.50 -7.53
C PRO A 127 -3.82 21.02 -6.78
N VAL A 128 -3.90 20.78 -5.47
CA VAL A 128 -5.02 21.29 -4.63
C VAL A 128 -5.02 22.81 -4.56
N LYS A 129 -3.84 23.42 -4.49
CA LYS A 129 -3.73 24.90 -4.48
C LYS A 129 -4.31 25.50 -5.78
N LYS A 130 -4.05 24.88 -6.94
CA LYS A 130 -4.62 25.32 -8.22
C LYS A 130 -6.15 25.20 -8.25
N ILE A 131 -6.71 24.15 -7.61
CA ILE A 131 -8.16 24.01 -7.47
C ILE A 131 -8.71 25.16 -6.60
N ALA A 132 -8.03 25.47 -5.48
CA ALA A 132 -8.45 26.57 -4.60
C ALA A 132 -8.37 27.93 -5.31
N GLU A 133 -7.32 28.21 -6.08
CA GLU A 133 -7.19 29.43 -6.90
C GLU A 133 -8.30 29.54 -7.95
N SER A 134 -8.75 28.43 -8.52
CA SER A 134 -9.88 28.43 -9.48
C SER A 134 -11.22 28.84 -8.84
N GLY A 135 -11.28 28.83 -7.50
CA GLY A 135 -12.44 29.29 -6.73
C GLY A 135 -12.73 30.80 -6.88
N GLU A 136 -11.71 31.60 -7.20
CA GLU A 136 -11.88 33.03 -7.46
C GLU A 136 -12.71 33.29 -8.70
N THR A 137 -12.75 32.36 -9.65
CA THR A 137 -13.47 32.49 -10.91
C THR A 137 -14.89 31.93 -10.86
N GLY A 138 -15.21 31.09 -9.88
CA GLY A 138 -16.55 30.57 -9.63
C GLY A 138 -16.63 29.09 -9.35
N SER A 139 -17.79 28.61 -8.88
CA SER A 139 -18.01 27.23 -8.48
C SER A 139 -17.88 26.22 -9.63
N ALA A 140 -18.29 26.59 -10.84
CA ALA A 140 -18.18 25.71 -12.01
C ALA A 140 -16.73 25.41 -12.38
N THR A 141 -15.84 26.41 -12.30
CA THR A 141 -14.41 26.24 -12.58
C THR A 141 -13.72 25.39 -11.53
N VAL A 142 -14.12 25.48 -10.27
CA VAL A 142 -13.63 24.60 -9.19
C VAL A 142 -13.99 23.15 -9.47
N MET A 143 -15.24 22.87 -9.87
CA MET A 143 -15.70 21.51 -10.18
C MET A 143 -14.92 20.91 -11.36
N ILE A 144 -14.75 21.66 -12.44
CA ILE A 144 -14.00 21.20 -13.63
C ILE A 144 -12.54 20.99 -13.29
N SER A 145 -11.92 21.92 -12.57
CA SER A 145 -10.52 21.80 -12.12
C SER A 145 -10.33 20.61 -11.19
N GLY A 146 -11.23 20.41 -10.23
CA GLY A 146 -11.20 19.28 -9.30
C GLY A 146 -11.34 17.94 -10.02
N LEU A 147 -12.28 17.82 -10.96
CA LEU A 147 -12.45 16.62 -11.77
C LEU A 147 -11.19 16.33 -12.63
N SER A 148 -10.63 17.35 -13.25
CA SER A 148 -9.42 17.22 -14.08
C SER A 148 -8.22 16.74 -13.24
N VAL A 149 -7.99 17.34 -12.08
CA VAL A 149 -6.90 16.94 -11.16
C VAL A 149 -7.17 15.53 -10.61
N GLY A 150 -8.42 15.20 -10.26
CA GLY A 150 -8.81 13.87 -9.79
C GLY A 150 -8.53 12.79 -10.84
N MET A 151 -8.90 13.01 -12.10
CA MET A 151 -8.58 12.07 -13.18
C MET A 151 -7.07 11.94 -13.40
N GLN A 152 -6.34 13.05 -13.32
CA GLN A 152 -4.88 13.05 -13.50
C GLN A 152 -4.15 12.30 -12.36
N SER A 153 -4.68 12.37 -11.15
CA SER A 153 -4.06 11.74 -9.96
C SER A 153 -4.02 10.22 -10.03
N VAL A 154 -4.92 9.60 -10.79
CA VAL A 154 -5.03 8.13 -10.91
C VAL A 154 -4.05 7.54 -11.92
N VAL A 155 -3.56 8.33 -12.89
CA VAL A 155 -2.73 7.85 -14.00
C VAL A 155 -1.43 7.20 -13.51
N ILE A 156 -0.66 7.89 -12.69
CA ILE A 156 0.64 7.39 -12.21
C ILE A 156 0.47 6.16 -11.29
N PRO A 157 -0.44 6.14 -10.32
CA PRO A 157 -0.75 4.95 -9.53
C PRO A 157 -1.09 3.72 -10.38
N LEU A 158 -1.90 3.88 -11.44
CA LEU A 158 -2.23 2.77 -12.34
C LEU A 158 -1.02 2.26 -13.11
N ILE A 159 -0.12 3.14 -13.58
CA ILE A 159 1.11 2.75 -14.25
C ILE A 159 2.02 1.98 -13.30
N ILE A 160 2.16 2.44 -12.05
CA ILE A 160 2.96 1.75 -11.02
C ILE A 160 2.37 0.37 -10.74
N LEU A 161 1.06 0.27 -10.57
CA LEU A 161 0.38 -1.02 -10.34
C LEU A 161 0.61 -1.99 -11.50
N ALA A 162 0.44 -1.53 -12.74
CA ALA A 162 0.72 -2.34 -13.92
C ALA A 162 2.19 -2.79 -13.99
N ALA A 163 3.12 -1.91 -13.65
CA ALA A 163 4.55 -2.23 -13.61
C ALA A 163 4.88 -3.29 -12.56
N ILE A 164 4.27 -3.22 -11.36
CA ILE A 164 4.45 -4.22 -10.30
C ILE A 164 3.93 -5.59 -10.77
N ILE A 165 2.74 -5.63 -11.37
CA ILE A 165 2.14 -6.87 -11.89
C ILE A 165 3.04 -7.48 -12.98
N LEU A 166 3.49 -6.68 -13.94
CA LEU A 166 4.38 -7.14 -15.00
C LEU A 166 5.73 -7.62 -14.45
N ALA A 167 6.33 -6.92 -13.51
CA ALA A 167 7.57 -7.33 -12.86
C ALA A 167 7.40 -8.65 -12.11
N SER A 168 6.28 -8.82 -11.39
CA SER A 168 6.00 -10.07 -10.67
C SER A 168 5.82 -11.26 -11.60
N ILE A 169 5.18 -11.08 -12.76
CA ILE A 169 4.94 -12.16 -13.72
C ILE A 169 6.22 -12.46 -14.52
N SER A 170 6.93 -11.44 -15.03
CA SER A 170 8.04 -11.61 -15.96
C SER A 170 9.39 -11.79 -15.28
N GLY A 171 9.63 -11.12 -14.15
CA GLY A 171 10.93 -11.11 -13.46
C GLY A 171 11.06 -12.21 -12.42
N PHE A 172 10.00 -12.52 -11.71
CA PHE A 172 10.05 -13.41 -10.56
C PHE A 172 9.22 -14.68 -10.73
N GLY A 173 8.30 -14.71 -11.69
CA GLY A 173 7.43 -15.87 -11.96
C GLY A 173 8.08 -16.98 -12.79
N GLN A 174 9.20 -16.72 -13.48
CA GLN A 174 9.81 -17.70 -14.41
C GLN A 174 10.77 -18.70 -13.75
N GLU A 175 11.24 -18.44 -12.56
CA GLU A 175 12.18 -19.31 -11.84
C GLU A 175 11.56 -19.97 -10.58
N GLY A 176 10.25 -19.90 -10.42
CA GLY A 176 9.54 -20.54 -9.32
C GLY A 176 9.48 -22.07 -9.48
N PRO A 177 9.21 -22.82 -8.38
CA PRO A 177 9.05 -24.28 -8.40
C PRO A 177 7.86 -24.75 -9.26
N TYR A 178 7.25 -23.89 -10.02
CA TYR A 178 6.05 -24.12 -10.84
C TYR A 178 6.38 -24.11 -12.35
N LYS A 179 7.48 -24.73 -12.74
CA LYS A 179 7.64 -25.21 -14.11
C LYS A 179 6.98 -26.56 -14.27
#